data_9b26f5840f725c188c305bad70f73f0d
#
_entry.id   9b26f5840f725c188c305bad70f73f0d
#
_cell.length_a   1.000
_cell.length_b   1.000
_cell.length_c   1.000
_cell.angle_alpha   90.00
_cell.angle_beta   90.00
_cell.angle_gamma   90.00
#
_symmetry.space_group_name_H-M   'P 1'
#
loop_
_entity.id
_entity.type
_entity.pdbx_description
1 polymer ?
#
loop_
_entity_poly.entity_id
_entity_poly.type
_entity_poly.pdbx_seq_one_letter_code
_entity_poly.pdbx_strand_id
1 'polypeptide(L)'
;MAKWALALRSQDLTDAQAGGAFDAGKILRTHALRATWHFVTPADIRWLLQLTGPRIRAQMQYNDRLHGVDAAQLRRCRKVIARALRGGNFLTRDELQAEFARHRISIAGTGLAQVMIHAELDALVCSGPRRGKQSTYALLDERVPTGPILDREAAIAELARRYFRSHGPATDRDFSWWSGLTLTDARAGIASLGREFACMIWDGSKYHFVAGAEPAAVRGAWLLPNYDEFTVAYADRSLVIGPDFPAARNPRSDPIFTNVILVNGLLAGTWRRTLTKREAKVSLSPFSSPAAAASRTIARAKNRFRAFALRP
;
A
#
# COMPACT_ATOMS: atom_id res chain seq x y z
N MET A 1 -6.93 9.04 -1.84
CA MET A 1 -5.92 8.80 -2.92
C MET A 1 -5.65 7.33 -3.17
N ALA A 2 -5.53 6.48 -2.16
CA ALA A 2 -5.26 5.05 -2.38
C ALA A 2 -6.26 4.37 -3.36
N LYS A 3 -7.55 4.71 -3.33
CA LYS A 3 -8.53 4.21 -4.31
C LYS A 3 -8.18 4.59 -5.76
N TRP A 4 -7.55 5.74 -5.97
CA TRP A 4 -7.09 6.15 -7.29
C TRP A 4 -5.97 5.26 -7.84
N ALA A 5 -5.08 4.75 -6.97
CA ALA A 5 -4.09 3.75 -7.37
C ALA A 5 -4.73 2.48 -7.93
N LEU A 6 -5.87 2.04 -7.36
CA LEU A 6 -6.65 0.92 -7.89
C LEU A 6 -7.25 1.25 -9.25
N ALA A 7 -7.83 2.45 -9.40
CA ALA A 7 -8.44 2.86 -10.66
C ALA A 7 -7.42 3.03 -11.80
N LEU A 8 -6.19 3.41 -11.50
CA LEU A 8 -5.11 3.44 -12.50
C LEU A 8 -4.79 2.05 -13.08
N ARG A 9 -5.06 1.00 -12.31
CA ARG A 9 -4.76 -0.41 -12.64
C ARG A 9 -6.01 -1.24 -12.97
N SER A 10 -7.15 -0.59 -13.07
CA SER A 10 -8.44 -1.21 -13.39
C SER A 10 -9.10 -0.50 -14.57
N GLN A 11 -10.02 -1.19 -15.24
CA GLN A 11 -10.85 -0.58 -16.27
C GLN A 11 -12.04 0.11 -15.61
N ASP A 12 -12.25 1.39 -15.92
CA ASP A 12 -13.42 2.21 -15.59
C ASP A 12 -13.89 2.23 -14.12
N LEU A 13 -13.02 1.88 -13.17
CA LEU A 13 -13.33 1.91 -11.74
C LEU A 13 -13.55 3.35 -11.27
N THR A 14 -14.71 3.62 -10.63
CA THR A 14 -15.03 4.92 -10.02
C THR A 14 -14.65 4.96 -8.53
N ASP A 15 -14.57 6.16 -7.95
CA ASP A 15 -14.34 6.34 -6.50
C ASP A 15 -15.47 5.73 -5.66
N ALA A 16 -16.70 5.81 -6.15
CA ALA A 16 -17.88 5.22 -5.51
C ALA A 16 -17.81 3.70 -5.53
N GLN A 17 -17.51 3.08 -6.69
CA GLN A 17 -17.37 1.62 -6.81
C GLN A 17 -16.22 1.08 -5.95
N ALA A 18 -15.05 1.74 -5.97
CA ALA A 18 -13.94 1.38 -5.08
C ALA A 18 -14.32 1.53 -3.60
N GLY A 19 -15.13 2.55 -3.29
CA GLY A 19 -15.68 2.75 -1.96
C GLY A 19 -16.61 1.65 -1.54
N GLY A 20 -17.57 1.28 -2.39
CA GLY A 20 -18.53 0.20 -2.14
C GLY A 20 -17.84 -1.16 -1.99
N ALA A 21 -16.83 -1.47 -2.81
CA ALA A 21 -16.03 -2.68 -2.68
C ALA A 21 -15.29 -2.75 -1.33
N PHE A 22 -14.76 -1.62 -0.86
CA PHE A 22 -14.12 -1.51 0.44
C PHE A 22 -15.15 -1.70 1.59
N ASP A 23 -16.28 -1.01 1.52
CA ASP A 23 -17.33 -1.07 2.53
C ASP A 23 -17.97 -2.48 2.61
N ALA A 24 -18.06 -3.18 1.48
CA ALA A 24 -18.52 -4.58 1.39
C ALA A 24 -17.45 -5.62 1.80
N GLY A 25 -16.21 -5.20 2.11
CA GLY A 25 -15.13 -6.12 2.49
C GLY A 25 -14.49 -6.88 1.33
N LYS A 26 -14.80 -6.54 0.07
CA LYS A 26 -14.12 -7.10 -1.11
C LYS A 26 -12.68 -6.61 -1.23
N ILE A 27 -12.40 -5.45 -0.66
CA ILE A 27 -11.07 -4.87 -0.49
C ILE A 27 -10.92 -4.53 0.99
N LEU A 28 -9.84 -4.95 1.60
CA LEU A 28 -9.50 -4.67 2.99
C LEU A 28 -8.29 -3.77 3.06
N ARG A 29 -8.11 -3.10 4.18
CA ARG A 29 -6.90 -2.35 4.50
C ARG A 29 -6.31 -2.87 5.80
N THR A 30 -5.01 -3.12 5.82
CA THR A 30 -4.25 -3.54 6.99
C THR A 30 -2.81 -3.07 6.89
N HIS A 31 -2.07 -3.08 7.99
CA HIS A 31 -0.63 -2.95 7.97
C HIS A 31 -0.01 -4.30 7.59
N ALA A 32 0.82 -4.28 6.57
CA ALA A 32 1.54 -5.46 6.10
C ALA A 32 2.89 -5.05 5.50
N LEU A 33 3.68 -6.01 5.05
CA LEU A 33 4.97 -5.84 4.38
C LEU A 33 5.96 -5.01 5.22
N ARG A 34 6.02 -3.70 5.02
CA ARG A 34 6.93 -2.75 5.69
C ARG A 34 6.26 -1.92 6.79
N ALA A 35 5.25 -2.44 7.47
CA ALA A 35 4.43 -1.70 8.45
C ALA A 35 3.68 -0.51 7.84
N THR A 36 3.37 -0.55 6.56
CA THR A 36 2.56 0.47 5.89
C THR A 36 1.17 -0.08 5.57
N TRP A 37 0.20 0.81 5.36
CA TRP A 37 -1.13 0.41 4.97
C TRP A 37 -1.17 -0.07 3.52
N HIS A 38 -1.68 -1.27 3.35
CA HIS A 38 -1.92 -1.89 2.04
C HIS A 38 -3.38 -2.22 1.86
N PHE A 39 -3.85 -2.14 0.61
CA PHE A 39 -5.07 -2.81 0.20
C PHE A 39 -4.76 -4.27 -0.09
N VAL A 40 -5.55 -5.15 0.48
CA VAL A 40 -5.42 -6.59 0.33
C VAL A 40 -6.78 -7.22 0.05
N THR A 41 -6.78 -8.41 -0.55
CA THR A 41 -8.00 -9.21 -0.70
C THR A 41 -8.30 -9.99 0.58
N PRO A 42 -9.56 -10.39 0.82
CA PRO A 42 -9.90 -11.32 1.91
C PRO A 42 -9.10 -12.62 1.87
N ALA A 43 -8.82 -13.15 0.68
CA ALA A 43 -8.04 -14.37 0.51
C ALA A 43 -6.57 -14.24 0.94
N ASP A 44 -6.03 -13.03 0.89
CA ASP A 44 -4.59 -12.80 1.11
C ASP A 44 -4.25 -12.29 2.50
N ILE A 45 -5.18 -11.64 3.19
CA ILE A 45 -4.87 -10.90 4.41
C ILE A 45 -4.22 -11.77 5.49
N ARG A 46 -4.69 -13.01 5.69
CA ARG A 46 -4.22 -13.86 6.79
C ARG A 46 -2.80 -14.33 6.56
N TRP A 47 -2.48 -14.91 5.40
CA TRP A 47 -1.14 -15.41 5.13
C TRP A 47 -0.11 -14.28 4.99
N LEU A 48 -0.52 -13.10 4.47
CA LEU A 48 0.35 -11.92 4.43
C LEU A 48 0.71 -11.43 5.84
N LEU A 49 -0.27 -11.34 6.74
CA LEU A 49 -0.03 -10.97 8.14
C LEU A 49 0.83 -12.00 8.86
N GLN A 50 0.59 -13.29 8.63
CA GLN A 50 1.40 -14.37 9.20
C GLN A 50 2.86 -14.31 8.71
N LEU A 51 3.08 -14.06 7.42
CA LEU A 51 4.41 -13.96 6.83
C LEU A 51 5.18 -12.75 7.33
N THR A 52 4.54 -11.56 7.30
CA THR A 52 5.25 -10.28 7.49
C THR A 52 5.19 -9.76 8.92
N GLY A 53 4.17 -10.15 9.68
CA GLY A 53 3.92 -9.68 11.04
C GLY A 53 5.08 -9.84 12.02
N PRO A 54 5.78 -11.01 12.09
CA PRO A 54 6.88 -11.19 13.02
C PRO A 54 8.01 -10.15 12.84
N ARG A 55 8.40 -9.88 11.58
CA ARG A 55 9.45 -8.90 11.29
C ARG A 55 9.00 -7.47 11.58
N ILE A 56 7.76 -7.12 11.25
CA ILE A 56 7.21 -5.80 11.55
C ILE A 56 7.21 -5.57 13.07
N ARG A 57 6.77 -6.52 13.88
CA ARG A 57 6.79 -6.42 15.35
C ARG A 57 8.19 -6.19 15.89
N ALA A 58 9.20 -6.89 15.35
CA ALA A 58 10.58 -6.67 15.75
C ALA A 58 11.05 -5.23 15.47
N GLN A 59 10.66 -4.66 14.32
CA GLN A 59 10.97 -3.28 13.97
C GLN A 59 10.21 -2.24 14.81
N MET A 60 9.02 -2.58 15.32
CA MET A 60 8.20 -1.69 16.16
C MET A 60 8.70 -1.58 17.60
N GLN A 61 9.51 -2.48 18.12
CA GLN A 61 9.92 -2.53 19.53
C GLN A 61 10.47 -1.23 20.10
N TYR A 62 11.22 -0.45 19.30
CA TYR A 62 11.72 0.84 19.72
C TYR A 62 10.57 1.84 19.95
N ASN A 63 9.66 1.95 19.02
CA ASN A 63 8.49 2.84 19.10
C ASN A 63 7.53 2.38 20.20
N ASP A 64 7.35 1.09 20.40
CA ASP A 64 6.53 0.54 21.48
C ASP A 64 7.06 1.01 22.84
N ARG A 65 8.37 0.88 23.08
CA ARG A 65 9.00 1.39 24.30
C ARG A 65 8.86 2.90 24.47
N LEU A 66 9.07 3.65 23.39
CA LEU A 66 8.95 5.12 23.40
C LEU A 66 7.53 5.58 23.77
N HIS A 67 6.52 4.83 23.44
CA HIS A 67 5.11 5.15 23.69
C HIS A 67 4.50 4.36 24.86
N GLY A 68 5.31 3.64 25.63
CA GLY A 68 4.86 2.89 26.80
C GLY A 68 3.93 1.71 26.45
N VAL A 69 4.06 1.16 25.24
CA VAL A 69 3.26 0.01 24.78
C VAL A 69 4.02 -1.28 25.10
N ASP A 70 3.64 -1.94 26.18
CA ASP A 70 4.20 -3.22 26.60
C ASP A 70 3.26 -4.41 26.30
N ALA A 71 3.77 -5.62 26.50
CA ALA A 71 3.03 -6.84 26.26
C ALA A 71 1.78 -7.00 27.16
N ALA A 72 1.82 -6.47 28.41
CA ALA A 72 0.68 -6.52 29.31
C ALA A 72 -0.44 -5.57 28.84
N GLN A 73 -0.04 -4.36 28.43
CA GLN A 73 -0.97 -3.39 27.86
C GLN A 73 -1.58 -3.90 26.56
N LEU A 74 -0.79 -4.48 25.65
CA LEU A 74 -1.29 -5.08 24.41
C LEU A 74 -2.31 -6.18 24.68
N ARG A 75 -2.06 -7.07 25.66
CA ARG A 75 -3.03 -8.12 26.04
C ARG A 75 -4.34 -7.52 26.57
N ARG A 76 -4.28 -6.46 27.39
CA ARG A 76 -5.45 -5.76 27.90
C ARG A 76 -6.24 -5.09 26.77
N CYS A 77 -5.56 -4.35 25.90
CA CYS A 77 -6.17 -3.70 24.74
C CYS A 77 -6.83 -4.70 23.80
N ARG A 78 -6.18 -5.83 23.52
CA ARG A 78 -6.72 -6.90 22.67
C ARG A 78 -8.06 -7.43 23.19
N LYS A 79 -8.19 -7.65 24.51
CA LYS A 79 -9.46 -8.08 25.12
C LYS A 79 -10.57 -7.05 24.93
N VAL A 80 -10.25 -5.77 25.12
CA VAL A 80 -11.23 -4.67 24.93
C VAL A 80 -11.64 -4.57 23.46
N ILE A 81 -10.69 -4.57 22.53
CA ILE A 81 -10.94 -4.53 21.07
C ILE A 81 -11.86 -5.70 20.68
N ALA A 82 -11.50 -6.94 21.07
CA ALA A 82 -12.28 -8.13 20.72
C ALA A 82 -13.72 -8.05 21.24
N ARG A 83 -13.92 -7.52 22.46
CA ARG A 83 -15.25 -7.36 23.04
C ARG A 83 -16.05 -6.26 22.35
N ALA A 84 -15.45 -5.10 22.12
CA ALA A 84 -16.10 -3.92 21.57
C ALA A 84 -16.54 -4.10 20.11
N LEU A 85 -15.76 -4.86 19.32
CA LEU A 85 -16.04 -5.11 17.91
C LEU A 85 -16.89 -6.36 17.64
N ARG A 86 -17.18 -7.19 18.66
CA ARG A 86 -17.95 -8.44 18.49
C ARG A 86 -19.37 -8.17 18.00
N GLY A 87 -19.90 -9.10 17.17
CA GLY A 87 -21.26 -9.05 16.65
C GLY A 87 -21.43 -8.10 15.48
N GLY A 88 -20.38 -7.91 14.67
CA GLY A 88 -20.39 -7.05 13.50
C GLY A 88 -20.32 -5.55 13.84
N ASN A 89 -19.85 -5.19 15.01
CA ASN A 89 -19.65 -3.79 15.38
C ASN A 89 -18.43 -3.22 14.65
N PHE A 90 -18.58 -1.97 14.18
CA PHE A 90 -17.55 -1.23 13.49
C PHE A 90 -17.26 0.07 14.24
N LEU A 91 -16.06 0.20 14.79
CA LEU A 91 -15.67 1.35 15.60
C LEU A 91 -14.54 2.14 14.93
N THR A 92 -14.62 3.46 15.03
CA THR A 92 -13.52 4.37 14.67
C THR A 92 -12.40 4.29 15.70
N ARG A 93 -11.27 4.91 15.41
CA ARG A 93 -10.15 4.99 16.35
C ARG A 93 -10.56 5.74 17.64
N ASP A 94 -11.33 6.80 17.51
CA ASP A 94 -11.77 7.63 18.65
C ASP A 94 -12.76 6.86 19.52
N GLU A 95 -13.67 6.09 18.94
CA GLU A 95 -14.59 5.22 19.68
C GLU A 95 -13.84 4.10 20.41
N LEU A 96 -12.81 3.48 19.79
CA LEU A 96 -11.95 2.52 20.46
C LEU A 96 -11.16 3.16 21.61
N GLN A 97 -10.70 4.40 21.44
CA GLN A 97 -10.05 5.13 22.53
C GLN A 97 -11.00 5.35 23.70
N ALA A 98 -12.25 5.68 23.44
CA ALA A 98 -13.28 5.80 24.48
C ALA A 98 -13.54 4.46 25.19
N GLU A 99 -13.56 3.33 24.46
CA GLU A 99 -13.67 2.00 25.06
C GLU A 99 -12.47 1.68 25.98
N PHE A 100 -11.26 2.02 25.57
CA PHE A 100 -10.06 1.88 26.41
C PHE A 100 -10.17 2.68 27.69
N ALA A 101 -10.64 3.93 27.61
CA ALA A 101 -10.83 4.78 28.79
C ALA A 101 -11.87 4.18 29.78
N ARG A 102 -13.00 3.63 29.28
CA ARG A 102 -14.00 2.92 30.12
C ARG A 102 -13.39 1.74 30.86
N HIS A 103 -12.36 1.10 30.28
CA HIS A 103 -11.66 -0.01 30.92
C HIS A 103 -10.37 0.40 31.65
N ARG A 104 -10.23 1.70 31.96
CA ARG A 104 -9.08 2.28 32.68
C ARG A 104 -7.75 1.97 31.99
N ILE A 105 -7.75 2.00 30.66
CA ILE A 105 -6.55 1.94 29.84
C ILE A 105 -6.31 3.33 29.27
N SER A 106 -5.27 4.00 29.80
CA SER A 106 -4.87 5.33 29.30
C SER A 106 -3.93 5.14 28.12
N ILE A 107 -4.44 5.38 26.91
CA ILE A 107 -3.66 5.34 25.68
C ILE A 107 -4.25 6.30 24.64
N ALA A 108 -3.41 7.06 23.96
CA ALA A 108 -3.82 8.06 22.98
C ALA A 108 -2.74 8.27 21.90
N GLY A 109 -3.07 9.02 20.87
CA GLY A 109 -2.13 9.48 19.86
C GLY A 109 -1.34 8.33 19.20
N THR A 110 -0.01 8.42 19.25
CA THR A 110 0.89 7.44 18.64
C THR A 110 0.83 6.08 19.34
N GLY A 111 0.68 6.04 20.68
CA GLY A 111 0.53 4.78 21.42
C GLY A 111 -0.71 4.01 20.97
N LEU A 112 -1.85 4.70 20.78
CA LEU A 112 -3.05 4.09 20.23
C LEU A 112 -2.81 3.57 18.79
N ALA A 113 -2.07 4.30 17.97
CA ALA A 113 -1.70 3.83 16.64
C ALA A 113 -0.89 2.53 16.72
N GLN A 114 0.12 2.45 17.62
CA GLN A 114 0.90 1.22 17.84
C GLN A 114 0.01 0.04 18.23
N VAL A 115 -0.90 0.22 19.21
CA VAL A 115 -1.84 -0.83 19.62
C VAL A 115 -2.69 -1.33 18.45
N MET A 116 -3.18 -0.42 17.61
CA MET A 116 -3.99 -0.83 16.45
C MET A 116 -3.18 -1.56 15.38
N ILE A 117 -1.92 -1.18 15.15
CA ILE A 117 -1.01 -1.93 14.27
C ILE A 117 -0.80 -3.35 14.82
N HIS A 118 -0.50 -3.50 16.13
CA HIS A 118 -0.38 -4.82 16.73
C HIS A 118 -1.65 -5.65 16.59
N ALA A 119 -2.84 -5.06 16.78
CA ALA A 119 -4.10 -5.76 16.61
C ALA A 119 -4.35 -6.23 15.16
N GLU A 120 -3.90 -5.45 14.16
CA GLU A 120 -3.92 -5.86 12.75
C GLU A 120 -2.90 -6.99 12.49
N LEU A 121 -1.66 -6.86 12.98
CA LEU A 121 -0.61 -7.87 12.82
C LEU A 121 -0.92 -9.19 13.54
N ASP A 122 -1.76 -9.15 14.59
CA ASP A 122 -2.28 -10.33 15.28
C ASP A 122 -3.47 -10.97 14.55
N ALA A 123 -3.83 -10.45 13.37
CA ALA A 123 -5.02 -10.85 12.63
C ALA A 123 -6.31 -10.77 13.48
N LEU A 124 -6.33 -9.89 14.49
CA LEU A 124 -7.53 -9.65 15.31
C LEU A 124 -8.50 -8.71 14.60
N VAL A 125 -7.97 -7.67 13.95
CA VAL A 125 -8.78 -6.65 13.26
C VAL A 125 -8.30 -6.41 11.84
N CYS A 126 -9.22 -5.91 11.02
CA CYS A 126 -8.95 -5.29 9.73
C CYS A 126 -9.80 -4.02 9.60
N SER A 127 -9.73 -3.36 8.43
CA SER A 127 -10.64 -2.25 8.14
C SER A 127 -12.10 -2.71 8.15
N GLY A 128 -12.97 -1.96 8.81
CA GLY A 128 -14.42 -2.02 8.66
C GLY A 128 -14.93 -1.12 7.53
N PRO A 129 -16.26 -1.08 7.29
CA PRO A 129 -16.88 -0.11 6.38
C PRO A 129 -16.58 1.32 6.84
N ARG A 130 -16.49 2.24 5.91
CA ARG A 130 -16.25 3.65 6.25
C ARG A 130 -17.52 4.28 6.80
N ARG A 131 -17.37 5.15 7.78
CA ARG A 131 -18.44 6.01 8.28
C ARG A 131 -18.20 7.43 7.76
N GLY A 132 -18.74 7.73 6.59
CA GLY A 132 -18.43 8.97 5.87
C GLY A 132 -16.95 9.01 5.45
N LYS A 133 -16.18 9.96 6.01
CA LYS A 133 -14.74 10.08 5.77
C LYS A 133 -13.88 9.30 6.78
N GLN A 134 -14.47 8.81 7.86
CA GLN A 134 -13.74 8.09 8.91
C GLN A 134 -13.58 6.61 8.55
N SER A 135 -12.41 6.08 8.88
CA SER A 135 -12.14 4.64 8.82
C SER A 135 -12.60 3.98 10.10
N THR A 136 -13.16 2.78 9.99
CA THR A 136 -13.50 1.94 11.13
C THR A 136 -12.64 0.68 11.13
N TYR A 137 -12.68 -0.03 12.25
CA TYR A 137 -12.10 -1.36 12.43
C TYR A 137 -13.23 -2.39 12.60
N ALA A 138 -12.97 -3.61 12.19
CA ALA A 138 -13.82 -4.78 12.32
C ALA A 138 -13.01 -5.95 12.88
N LEU A 139 -13.64 -6.93 13.52
CA LEU A 139 -13.00 -8.21 13.78
C LEU A 139 -12.72 -8.93 12.45
N LEU A 140 -11.49 -9.41 12.27
CA LEU A 140 -11.10 -10.09 11.06
C LEU A 140 -11.92 -11.37 10.84
N ASP A 141 -12.14 -12.14 11.92
CA ASP A 141 -12.86 -13.43 11.83
C ASP A 141 -14.35 -13.28 11.50
N GLU A 142 -14.96 -12.13 11.82
CA GLU A 142 -16.35 -11.85 11.47
C GLU A 142 -16.51 -11.25 10.07
N ARG A 143 -15.45 -10.61 9.56
CA ARG A 143 -15.52 -9.90 8.27
C ARG A 143 -14.94 -10.71 7.11
N VAL A 144 -14.04 -11.62 7.40
CA VAL A 144 -13.28 -12.36 6.39
C VAL A 144 -13.46 -13.86 6.62
N PRO A 145 -13.97 -14.59 5.63
CA PRO A 145 -14.04 -16.05 5.70
C PRO A 145 -12.66 -16.65 5.97
N THR A 146 -12.65 -17.85 6.54
CA THR A 146 -11.41 -18.61 6.68
C THR A 146 -10.79 -18.81 5.30
N GLY A 147 -9.55 -18.34 5.14
CA GLY A 147 -8.82 -18.42 3.87
C GLY A 147 -7.76 -19.52 3.88
N PRO A 148 -7.03 -19.69 2.77
CA PRO A 148 -5.94 -20.66 2.69
C PRO A 148 -4.87 -20.36 3.73
N ILE A 149 -4.39 -21.40 4.37
CA ILE A 149 -3.21 -21.38 5.25
C ILE A 149 -2.02 -21.75 4.36
N LEU A 150 -1.08 -20.83 4.26
CA LEU A 150 0.21 -21.10 3.61
C LEU A 150 1.26 -21.25 4.71
N ASP A 151 2.11 -22.26 4.62
CA ASP A 151 3.32 -22.27 5.41
C ASP A 151 4.26 -21.13 4.96
N ARG A 152 5.35 -20.91 5.71
CA ARG A 152 6.24 -19.78 5.45
C ARG A 152 6.88 -19.87 4.07
N GLU A 153 7.30 -21.05 3.63
CA GLU A 153 7.98 -21.25 2.35
C GLU A 153 7.03 -21.00 1.18
N ALA A 154 5.84 -21.59 1.23
CA ALA A 154 4.80 -21.37 0.24
C ALA A 154 4.35 -19.89 0.19
N ALA A 155 4.27 -19.22 1.34
CA ALA A 155 3.92 -17.79 1.39
C ALA A 155 5.02 -16.91 0.76
N ILE A 156 6.29 -17.20 0.99
CA ILE A 156 7.43 -16.52 0.37
C ILE A 156 7.43 -16.75 -1.14
N ALA A 157 7.24 -17.97 -1.59
CA ALA A 157 7.18 -18.35 -3.00
C ALA A 157 6.02 -17.62 -3.73
N GLU A 158 4.83 -17.62 -3.14
CA GLU A 158 3.66 -16.96 -3.70
C GLU A 158 3.84 -15.44 -3.76
N LEU A 159 4.44 -14.83 -2.72
CA LEU A 159 4.70 -13.39 -2.72
C LEU A 159 5.75 -13.02 -3.79
N ALA A 160 6.81 -13.81 -3.95
CA ALA A 160 7.82 -13.63 -4.98
C ALA A 160 7.21 -13.75 -6.39
N ARG A 161 6.42 -14.80 -6.63
CA ARG A 161 5.74 -15.03 -7.90
C ARG A 161 4.86 -13.84 -8.28
N ARG A 162 4.05 -13.32 -7.34
CA ARG A 162 3.19 -12.14 -7.58
C ARG A 162 4.00 -10.88 -7.84
N TYR A 163 5.07 -10.67 -7.07
CA TYR A 163 5.92 -9.50 -7.24
C TYR A 163 6.58 -9.50 -8.62
N PHE A 164 7.29 -10.55 -8.99
CA PHE A 164 8.01 -10.60 -10.28
C PHE A 164 7.08 -10.65 -11.49
N ARG A 165 5.84 -11.14 -11.35
CA ARG A 165 4.82 -11.07 -12.39
C ARG A 165 4.30 -9.66 -12.64
N SER A 166 4.21 -8.84 -11.60
CA SER A 166 3.62 -7.49 -11.67
C SER A 166 4.65 -6.36 -11.71
N HIS A 167 5.86 -6.59 -11.23
CA HIS A 167 6.92 -5.59 -11.07
C HIS A 167 8.23 -5.95 -11.82
N GLY A 168 8.30 -7.13 -12.43
CA GLY A 168 9.47 -7.51 -13.23
C GLY A 168 9.59 -6.63 -14.50
N PRO A 169 10.83 -6.37 -14.97
CA PRO A 169 12.12 -6.81 -14.42
C PRO A 169 12.50 -6.15 -13.08
N ALA A 170 12.89 -6.95 -12.09
CA ALA A 170 13.28 -6.46 -10.76
C ALA A 170 14.37 -7.35 -10.15
N THR A 171 15.10 -6.81 -9.18
CA THR A 171 16.19 -7.50 -8.47
C THR A 171 15.71 -8.15 -7.17
N ASP A 172 16.56 -8.98 -6.56
CA ASP A 172 16.35 -9.53 -5.23
C ASP A 172 16.28 -8.42 -4.15
N ARG A 173 17.02 -7.32 -4.34
CA ARG A 173 16.99 -6.15 -3.46
C ARG A 173 15.67 -5.39 -3.56
N ASP A 174 15.12 -5.26 -4.77
CA ASP A 174 13.81 -4.64 -4.97
C ASP A 174 12.72 -5.45 -4.28
N PHE A 175 12.72 -6.76 -4.46
CA PHE A 175 11.74 -7.64 -3.80
C PHE A 175 11.88 -7.62 -2.27
N SER A 176 13.11 -7.66 -1.74
CA SER A 176 13.36 -7.53 -0.30
C SER A 176 12.87 -6.16 0.22
N TRP A 177 13.16 -5.08 -0.49
CA TRP A 177 12.69 -3.73 -0.18
C TRP A 177 11.16 -3.66 -0.16
N TRP A 178 10.50 -4.15 -1.19
CA TRP A 178 9.06 -4.07 -1.34
C TRP A 178 8.32 -4.93 -0.32
N SER A 179 8.74 -6.17 -0.16
CA SER A 179 8.08 -7.13 0.73
C SER A 179 8.37 -6.90 2.21
N GLY A 180 9.47 -6.20 2.54
CA GLY A 180 9.97 -6.09 3.91
C GLY A 180 10.61 -7.39 4.43
N LEU A 181 10.77 -8.41 3.60
CA LEU A 181 11.45 -9.66 3.94
C LEU A 181 12.97 -9.46 4.00
N THR A 182 13.68 -10.41 4.58
CA THR A 182 15.15 -10.44 4.53
C THR A 182 15.62 -10.73 3.10
N LEU A 183 16.85 -10.33 2.78
CA LEU A 183 17.44 -10.68 1.47
C LEU A 183 17.57 -12.20 1.29
N THR A 184 17.81 -12.95 2.38
CA THR A 184 17.81 -14.41 2.38
C THR A 184 16.43 -14.97 2.00
N ASP A 185 15.35 -14.50 2.63
CA ASP A 185 13.98 -14.89 2.26
C ASP A 185 13.65 -14.52 0.80
N ALA A 186 14.06 -13.31 0.37
CA ALA A 186 13.85 -12.87 -0.99
C ALA A 186 14.53 -13.79 -2.02
N ARG A 187 15.76 -14.19 -1.75
CA ARG A 187 16.50 -15.15 -2.59
C ARG A 187 15.89 -16.54 -2.58
N ALA A 188 15.40 -17.00 -1.44
CA ALA A 188 14.67 -18.27 -1.33
C ALA A 188 13.39 -18.23 -2.19
N GLY A 189 12.61 -17.13 -2.11
CA GLY A 189 11.44 -16.94 -2.97
C GLY A 189 11.76 -16.91 -4.46
N ILE A 190 12.87 -16.26 -4.85
CA ILE A 190 13.33 -16.25 -6.25
C ILE A 190 13.74 -17.65 -6.70
N ALA A 191 14.43 -18.41 -5.85
CA ALA A 191 14.84 -19.77 -6.16
C ALA A 191 13.66 -20.73 -6.37
N SER A 192 12.49 -20.43 -5.79
CA SER A 192 11.26 -21.21 -5.98
C SER A 192 10.47 -20.83 -7.25
N LEU A 193 10.89 -19.78 -7.98
CA LEU A 193 10.22 -19.38 -9.23
C LEU A 193 10.40 -20.47 -10.31
N GLY A 194 9.29 -20.83 -10.95
CA GLY A 194 9.27 -21.82 -12.02
C GLY A 194 9.78 -21.28 -13.37
N ARG A 195 9.69 -22.15 -14.39
CA ARG A 195 10.10 -21.85 -15.77
C ARG A 195 9.34 -20.70 -16.42
N GLU A 196 8.25 -20.22 -15.82
CA GLU A 196 7.51 -19.05 -16.25
C GLU A 196 8.27 -17.74 -16.00
N PHE A 197 9.42 -17.79 -15.28
CA PHE A 197 10.28 -16.65 -15.05
C PHE A 197 11.67 -16.85 -15.67
N ALA A 198 12.20 -15.78 -16.22
CA ALA A 198 13.55 -15.69 -16.76
C ALA A 198 14.35 -14.68 -15.96
N CYS A 199 15.65 -14.63 -16.22
CA CYS A 199 16.51 -13.60 -15.67
C CYS A 199 17.50 -13.08 -16.73
N MET A 200 17.95 -11.85 -16.53
CA MET A 200 19.02 -11.22 -17.31
C MET A 200 19.97 -10.47 -16.38
N ILE A 201 21.21 -10.28 -16.82
CA ILE A 201 22.16 -9.38 -16.16
C ILE A 201 22.16 -8.08 -16.94
N TRP A 202 21.93 -6.98 -16.24
CA TRP A 202 22.03 -5.64 -16.78
C TRP A 202 22.70 -4.72 -15.76
N ASP A 203 23.69 -3.96 -16.18
CA ASP A 203 24.49 -3.07 -15.31
C ASP A 203 24.97 -3.75 -14.01
N GLY A 204 25.53 -4.96 -14.13
CA GLY A 204 26.04 -5.76 -13.01
C GLY A 204 24.99 -6.33 -12.05
N SER A 205 23.71 -6.09 -12.27
CA SER A 205 22.61 -6.56 -11.44
C SER A 205 21.78 -7.63 -12.16
N LYS A 206 21.28 -8.61 -11.40
CA LYS A 206 20.44 -9.69 -11.93
C LYS A 206 18.97 -9.32 -11.77
N TYR A 207 18.26 -9.20 -12.88
CA TYR A 207 16.84 -8.90 -12.97
C TYR A 207 16.04 -10.15 -13.28
N HIS A 208 14.90 -10.32 -12.63
CA HIS A 208 13.95 -11.42 -12.83
C HIS A 208 12.64 -10.87 -13.39
N PHE A 209 12.02 -11.59 -14.34
CA PHE A 209 10.82 -11.17 -15.06
C PHE A 209 10.09 -12.38 -15.64
N VAL A 210 8.87 -12.19 -16.11
CA VAL A 210 8.08 -13.25 -16.78
C VAL A 210 8.77 -13.63 -18.11
N ALA A 211 9.02 -14.92 -18.29
CA ALA A 211 9.63 -15.40 -19.52
C ALA A 211 8.78 -15.06 -20.76
N GLY A 212 9.40 -14.63 -21.82
CA GLY A 212 8.70 -14.21 -23.05
C GLY A 212 8.00 -12.86 -22.94
N ALA A 213 8.19 -12.11 -21.85
CA ALA A 213 7.68 -10.73 -21.76
C ALA A 213 8.46 -9.82 -22.72
N GLU A 214 7.74 -9.21 -23.67
CA GLU A 214 8.33 -8.27 -24.61
C GLU A 214 8.34 -6.85 -24.01
N PRO A 215 9.45 -6.10 -24.15
CA PRO A 215 9.51 -4.72 -23.73
C PRO A 215 8.50 -3.88 -24.49
N ALA A 216 7.61 -3.20 -23.77
CA ALA A 216 6.68 -2.27 -24.36
C ALA A 216 7.11 -0.82 -24.12
N ALA A 217 7.05 0.01 -25.14
CA ALA A 217 7.30 1.43 -24.99
C ALA A 217 6.23 2.07 -24.10
N VAL A 218 6.63 2.60 -22.97
CA VAL A 218 5.73 3.34 -22.07
C VAL A 218 5.42 4.70 -22.69
N ARG A 219 4.21 4.84 -23.26
CA ARG A 219 3.78 6.10 -23.88
C ARG A 219 2.56 6.65 -23.17
N GLY A 220 2.56 7.93 -22.84
CA GLY A 220 1.42 8.61 -22.23
C GLY A 220 1.77 9.33 -20.93
N ALA A 221 0.75 9.77 -20.22
CA ALA A 221 0.91 10.43 -18.94
C ALA A 221 -0.05 9.85 -17.90
N TRP A 222 0.39 9.82 -16.64
CA TRP A 222 -0.39 9.38 -15.50
C TRP A 222 -0.22 10.35 -14.34
N LEU A 223 -1.31 10.61 -13.61
CA LEU A 223 -1.29 11.35 -12.36
C LEU A 223 -1.27 10.33 -11.21
N LEU A 224 -0.09 9.97 -10.76
CA LEU A 224 0.07 8.97 -9.70
C LEU A 224 -0.26 9.58 -8.32
N PRO A 225 -0.92 8.83 -7.41
CA PRO A 225 -1.10 9.27 -6.03
C PRO A 225 0.23 9.28 -5.27
N ASN A 226 0.23 9.93 -4.11
CA ASN A 226 1.35 9.81 -3.17
C ASN A 226 1.56 8.34 -2.76
N TYR A 227 2.82 7.94 -2.63
CA TYR A 227 3.23 6.56 -2.33
C TYR A 227 2.64 5.53 -3.30
N ASP A 228 2.55 5.90 -4.59
CA ASP A 228 2.09 4.96 -5.61
C ASP A 228 3.07 3.81 -5.76
N GLU A 229 2.54 2.62 -6.01
CA GLU A 229 3.31 1.39 -6.20
C GLU A 229 4.44 1.54 -7.23
N PHE A 230 4.19 2.29 -8.30
CA PHE A 230 5.20 2.58 -9.32
C PHE A 230 6.45 3.27 -8.77
N THR A 231 6.29 4.14 -7.75
CA THR A 231 7.39 4.90 -7.16
C THR A 231 7.99 4.25 -5.90
N VAL A 232 7.28 3.35 -5.22
CA VAL A 232 7.73 2.79 -3.94
C VAL A 232 8.10 1.31 -3.98
N ALA A 233 7.82 0.61 -5.07
CA ALA A 233 8.02 -0.83 -5.17
C ALA A 233 9.47 -1.25 -5.41
N TYR A 234 10.36 -0.33 -5.72
CA TYR A 234 11.76 -0.59 -6.04
C TYR A 234 12.71 0.07 -5.04
N ALA A 235 13.81 -0.59 -4.74
CA ALA A 235 14.89 -0.03 -3.94
C ALA A 235 15.63 1.06 -4.72
N ASP A 236 15.99 0.77 -5.97
CA ASP A 236 16.54 1.73 -6.91
C ASP A 236 15.44 2.35 -7.77
N ARG A 237 15.40 3.67 -7.82
CA ARG A 237 14.43 4.47 -8.56
C ARG A 237 15.07 5.35 -9.62
N SER A 238 16.36 5.21 -9.87
CA SER A 238 17.13 6.02 -10.83
C SER A 238 16.52 6.01 -12.22
N LEU A 239 15.97 4.88 -12.64
CA LEU A 239 15.39 4.69 -13.98
C LEU A 239 14.12 5.53 -14.25
N VAL A 240 13.44 6.00 -13.20
CA VAL A 240 12.22 6.84 -13.35
C VAL A 240 12.53 8.33 -13.15
N ILE A 241 13.76 8.66 -12.76
CA ILE A 241 14.21 10.03 -12.51
C ILE A 241 14.77 10.59 -13.83
N GLY A 242 14.07 11.57 -14.37
CA GLY A 242 14.54 12.31 -15.55
C GLY A 242 15.51 13.44 -15.20
N PRO A 243 16.14 14.05 -16.20
CA PRO A 243 17.14 15.13 -16.00
C PRO A 243 16.54 16.37 -15.29
N ASP A 244 15.26 16.60 -15.43
CA ASP A 244 14.55 17.75 -14.82
C ASP A 244 14.07 17.48 -13.39
N PHE A 245 14.35 16.30 -12.84
CA PHE A 245 13.90 15.95 -11.50
C PHE A 245 14.65 16.76 -10.45
N PRO A 246 13.96 17.53 -9.58
CA PRO A 246 14.63 18.38 -8.61
C PRO A 246 15.33 17.55 -7.53
N ALA A 247 16.57 17.91 -7.21
CA ALA A 247 17.28 17.31 -6.11
C ALA A 247 16.51 17.50 -4.78
N ALA A 248 16.32 16.42 -4.05
CA ALA A 248 15.64 16.46 -2.77
C ALA A 248 16.51 17.16 -1.73
N ARG A 249 16.02 18.27 -1.15
CA ARG A 249 16.70 18.97 -0.04
C ARG A 249 16.65 18.16 1.26
N ASN A 250 15.70 17.27 1.38
CA ASN A 250 15.46 16.44 2.56
C ASN A 250 14.70 15.17 2.10
N PRO A 251 15.06 13.96 2.58
CA PRO A 251 14.35 12.72 2.24
C PRO A 251 12.84 12.76 2.48
N ARG A 252 12.37 13.54 3.46
CA ARG A 252 10.93 13.70 3.74
C ARG A 252 10.21 14.60 2.74
N SER A 253 10.94 15.45 2.01
CA SER A 253 10.41 16.36 0.99
C SER A 253 10.67 15.86 -0.42
N ASP A 254 11.17 14.63 -0.58
CA ASP A 254 11.43 14.04 -1.88
C ASP A 254 10.12 13.95 -2.70
N PRO A 255 10.07 14.61 -3.87
CA PRO A 255 8.88 14.62 -4.72
C PRO A 255 8.40 13.22 -5.08
N ILE A 256 9.27 12.22 -5.12
CA ILE A 256 8.93 10.83 -5.51
C ILE A 256 7.86 10.20 -4.61
N PHE A 257 7.74 10.64 -3.35
CA PHE A 257 6.72 10.17 -2.40
C PHE A 257 5.44 10.99 -2.40
N THR A 258 5.37 12.04 -3.23
CA THR A 258 4.19 12.90 -3.35
C THR A 258 3.26 12.42 -4.47
N ASN A 259 2.26 13.23 -4.82
CA ASN A 259 1.48 12.98 -6.03
C ASN A 259 2.30 13.44 -7.24
N VAL A 260 2.74 12.51 -8.05
CA VAL A 260 3.64 12.80 -9.18
C VAL A 260 2.95 12.69 -10.55
N ILE A 261 3.45 13.45 -11.49
CA ILE A 261 3.10 13.36 -12.90
C ILE A 261 4.14 12.45 -13.55
N LEU A 262 3.68 11.35 -14.14
CA LEU A 262 4.51 10.46 -14.94
C LEU A 262 4.27 10.74 -16.42
N VAL A 263 5.31 10.91 -17.22
CA VAL A 263 5.23 11.06 -18.68
C VAL A 263 6.22 10.11 -19.32
N ASN A 264 5.73 9.20 -20.16
CA ASN A 264 6.55 8.22 -20.87
C ASN A 264 7.51 7.43 -19.95
N GLY A 265 7.07 7.11 -18.73
CA GLY A 265 7.88 6.36 -17.76
C GLY A 265 8.76 7.22 -16.85
N LEU A 266 8.91 8.51 -17.09
CA LEU A 266 9.73 9.42 -16.29
C LEU A 266 8.89 10.36 -15.44
N LEU A 267 9.40 10.70 -14.26
CA LEU A 267 8.78 11.68 -13.36
C LEU A 267 8.97 13.08 -13.95
N ALA A 268 7.85 13.76 -14.23
CA ALA A 268 7.82 15.03 -14.96
C ALA A 268 7.22 16.19 -14.15
N GLY A 269 6.80 15.97 -12.92
CA GLY A 269 6.20 17.01 -12.11
C GLY A 269 5.42 16.47 -10.91
N THR A 270 4.77 17.38 -10.21
CA THR A 270 3.83 17.04 -9.12
C THR A 270 2.44 17.58 -9.43
N TRP A 271 1.44 17.06 -8.72
CA TRP A 271 0.07 17.54 -8.87
C TRP A 271 -0.66 17.57 -7.53
N ARG A 272 -1.70 18.42 -7.47
CA ARG A 272 -2.58 18.54 -6.32
C ARG A 272 -4.03 18.51 -6.75
N ARG A 273 -4.93 18.16 -5.83
CA ARG A 273 -6.36 18.16 -6.04
C ARG A 273 -7.10 18.81 -4.90
N THR A 274 -8.23 19.43 -5.24
CA THR A 274 -9.28 19.82 -4.31
C THR A 274 -10.57 19.17 -4.78
N LEU A 275 -11.23 18.42 -3.89
CA LEU A 275 -12.46 17.70 -4.18
C LEU A 275 -13.61 18.31 -3.40
N THR A 276 -14.69 18.62 -4.10
CA THR A 276 -16.00 18.93 -3.55
C THR A 276 -17.00 17.88 -4.05
N LYS A 277 -18.26 17.97 -3.62
CA LYS A 277 -19.31 17.07 -4.14
C LYS A 277 -19.57 17.24 -5.64
N ARG A 278 -19.24 18.41 -6.21
CA ARG A 278 -19.55 18.77 -7.61
C ARG A 278 -18.32 18.98 -8.49
N GLU A 279 -17.15 19.11 -7.91
CA GLU A 279 -15.94 19.48 -8.65
C GLU A 279 -14.71 18.74 -8.17
N ALA A 280 -13.87 18.31 -9.12
CA ALA A 280 -12.52 17.83 -8.91
C ALA A 280 -11.53 18.79 -9.58
N LYS A 281 -11.04 19.77 -8.82
CA LYS A 281 -10.00 20.70 -9.29
C LYS A 281 -8.65 20.03 -9.21
N VAL A 282 -7.92 20.00 -10.33
CA VAL A 282 -6.57 19.43 -10.43
C VAL A 282 -5.60 20.53 -10.84
N SER A 283 -4.61 20.78 -9.98
CA SER A 283 -3.49 21.71 -10.23
C SER A 283 -2.24 20.89 -10.55
N LEU A 284 -1.51 21.32 -11.58
CA LEU A 284 -0.28 20.66 -12.06
C LEU A 284 0.91 21.57 -11.80
N SER A 285 2.03 20.98 -11.39
CA SER A 285 3.31 21.66 -11.19
C SER A 285 4.41 20.83 -11.88
N PRO A 286 4.58 20.98 -13.20
CA PRO A 286 5.64 20.27 -13.94
C PRO A 286 7.02 20.76 -13.50
N PHE A 287 8.04 19.92 -13.62
CA PHE A 287 9.42 20.28 -13.28
C PHE A 287 10.06 21.15 -14.36
N SER A 288 9.65 20.95 -15.62
CA SER A 288 10.01 21.79 -16.76
C SER A 288 8.78 22.04 -17.65
N SER A 289 8.88 22.95 -18.58
CA SER A 289 7.78 23.22 -19.54
C SER A 289 7.55 22.01 -20.44
N PRO A 290 6.39 21.33 -20.37
CA PRO A 290 6.16 20.14 -21.15
C PRO A 290 5.96 20.45 -22.64
N ALA A 291 6.52 19.65 -23.52
CA ALA A 291 6.25 19.72 -24.95
C ALA A 291 4.74 19.56 -25.25
N ALA A 292 4.27 20.08 -26.38
CA ALA A 292 2.85 20.07 -26.75
C ALA A 292 2.21 18.67 -26.72
N ALA A 293 2.94 17.64 -27.16
CA ALA A 293 2.47 16.25 -27.10
C ALA A 293 2.27 15.76 -25.67
N ALA A 294 3.22 16.05 -24.77
CA ALA A 294 3.14 15.72 -23.34
C ALA A 294 1.99 16.49 -22.68
N SER A 295 1.79 17.76 -22.99
CA SER A 295 0.68 18.58 -22.48
C SER A 295 -0.69 17.96 -22.80
N ARG A 296 -0.89 17.43 -24.01
CA ARG A 296 -2.13 16.74 -24.40
C ARG A 296 -2.37 15.46 -23.61
N THR A 297 -1.31 14.65 -23.41
CA THR A 297 -1.43 13.40 -22.64
C THR A 297 -1.67 13.66 -21.15
N ILE A 298 -1.05 14.69 -20.57
CA ILE A 298 -1.30 15.15 -19.19
C ILE A 298 -2.74 15.64 -19.03
N ALA A 299 -3.27 16.37 -20.01
CA ALA A 299 -4.67 16.80 -19.99
C ALA A 299 -5.65 15.62 -19.98
N ARG A 300 -5.38 14.57 -20.75
CA ARG A 300 -6.16 13.31 -20.74
C ARG A 300 -6.09 12.62 -19.35
N ALA A 301 -4.90 12.53 -18.75
CA ALA A 301 -4.72 11.96 -17.40
C ALA A 301 -5.50 12.75 -16.34
N LYS A 302 -5.51 14.08 -16.43
CA LYS A 302 -6.34 14.97 -15.61
C LYS A 302 -7.83 14.68 -15.76
N ASN A 303 -8.32 14.51 -16.97
CA ASN A 303 -9.72 14.19 -17.23
C ASN A 303 -10.09 12.79 -16.73
N ARG A 304 -9.20 11.81 -16.87
CA ARG A 304 -9.38 10.46 -16.28
C ARG A 304 -9.55 10.53 -14.76
N PHE A 305 -8.71 11.31 -14.07
CA PHE A 305 -8.85 11.50 -12.63
C PHE A 305 -10.18 12.16 -12.25
N ARG A 306 -10.61 13.20 -13.01
CA ARG A 306 -11.90 13.86 -12.78
C ARG A 306 -13.07 12.89 -12.96
N ALA A 307 -13.04 12.09 -14.02
CA ALA A 307 -14.05 11.06 -14.27
C ALA A 307 -14.12 10.04 -13.12
N PHE A 308 -12.97 9.55 -12.64
CA PHE A 308 -12.91 8.68 -11.48
C PHE A 308 -13.56 9.30 -10.23
N ALA A 309 -13.25 10.57 -9.96
CA ALA A 309 -13.64 11.23 -8.71
C ALA A 309 -15.11 11.68 -8.68
N LEU A 310 -15.74 11.94 -9.84
CA LEU A 310 -17.06 12.56 -9.95
C LEU A 310 -18.14 11.62 -10.51
N ARG A 311 -17.78 10.52 -11.16
CA ARG A 311 -18.77 9.53 -11.61
C ARG A 311 -19.35 8.80 -10.40
N PRO A 312 -20.69 8.61 -10.37
CA PRO A 312 -21.37 7.87 -9.30
C PRO A 312 -20.98 6.38 -9.28
#